data_17785ab27dddf5e1366b9601410285f4
#
_entry.id   17785ab27dddf5e1366b9601410285f4
#
_cell.length_a   1.000
_cell.length_b   1.000
_cell.length_c   1.000
_cell.angle_alpha   90.00
_cell.angle_beta   90.00
_cell.angle_gamma   90.00
#
_symmetry.space_group_name_H-M   'P 1'
#
loop_
_entity.id
_entity.type
_entity.pdbx_description
1 polymer ?
#
loop_
_entity_poly.entity_id
_entity_poly.type
_entity_poly.pdbx_seq_one_letter_code
_entity_poly.pdbx_strand_id
1 'polypeptide(L)'
;STTSAQVIIDANYLDTYNKEHETDFELYPEHLVSFKNDGMLTVDVQTKSARTDITIQADGTLKEDKTYALPIALTHTSSDITIKDEKAGHCIYLIKDMRKLGDTYKGEDAVKSFVFFDGTNPLNALSFQLENGKLLWDVVSPFAANINWDAQAQRPYLKCNSYIQYLLDNNEVFLQPLRKRGAKIVLGVLSNGDITGVAQLSKQGAKDFARELAQYCKAYNLDGVCFDDEYEGAYDPNNPALTKPTEEAAARLCYETKQAMPDKIVAVYALRRMYSSKVTVVDGVTMKNWIDIVIGDYGRDPSSNPYGDLTSKECSGQSMEFVRGTGGDLQGQRLINQGSGWFVGFSPKPENYSNVFRRLSDVKTLYGSPLMA
;
A
#
# COMPACT_ATOMS: atom_id res chain seq x y z
N SER A 1 17.44 -24.63 -34.46
CA SER A 1 16.99 -25.68 -33.52
C SER A 1 16.08 -25.05 -32.48
N THR A 2 15.00 -25.70 -32.14
CA THR A 2 14.06 -25.25 -31.12
C THR A 2 14.58 -25.74 -29.77
N THR A 3 14.89 -24.81 -28.88
CA THR A 3 15.32 -25.12 -27.51
C THR A 3 14.10 -25.31 -26.64
N SER A 4 14.04 -26.39 -25.89
CA SER A 4 12.91 -26.68 -24.98
C SER A 4 13.38 -27.01 -23.55
N ALA A 5 12.53 -26.67 -22.61
CA ALA A 5 12.71 -26.95 -21.20
C ALA A 5 11.37 -27.36 -20.58
N GLN A 6 11.38 -27.83 -19.37
CA GLN A 6 10.17 -28.17 -18.63
C GLN A 6 10.25 -27.62 -17.21
N VAL A 7 9.15 -27.07 -16.74
CA VAL A 7 8.94 -26.65 -15.37
C VAL A 7 8.30 -27.80 -14.59
N ILE A 8 8.90 -28.19 -13.49
CA ILE A 8 8.42 -29.24 -12.60
C ILE A 8 8.38 -28.79 -11.14
N ILE A 9 7.68 -29.51 -10.29
CA ILE A 9 7.82 -29.39 -8.83
C ILE A 9 9.04 -30.24 -8.41
N ASP A 10 9.96 -29.63 -7.67
CA ASP A 10 11.11 -30.33 -7.08
C ASP A 10 11.00 -30.34 -5.56
N ALA A 11 10.26 -31.30 -5.02
CA ALA A 11 10.06 -31.43 -3.58
C ALA A 11 11.38 -31.61 -2.79
N ASN A 12 12.40 -32.22 -3.40
CA ASN A 12 13.67 -32.46 -2.73
C ASN A 12 14.45 -31.16 -2.47
N TYR A 13 14.25 -30.15 -3.32
CA TYR A 13 14.89 -28.84 -3.12
C TYR A 13 14.39 -28.11 -1.87
N LEU A 14 13.20 -28.45 -1.36
CA LEU A 14 12.65 -27.83 -0.16
C LEU A 14 13.51 -28.09 1.09
N ASP A 15 14.06 -29.28 1.23
CA ASP A 15 14.93 -29.61 2.38
C ASP A 15 16.21 -28.77 2.35
N THR A 16 16.79 -28.58 1.16
CA THR A 16 17.95 -27.71 0.95
C THR A 16 17.61 -26.26 1.32
N TYR A 17 16.48 -25.77 0.81
CA TYR A 17 16.01 -24.41 1.08
C TYR A 17 15.76 -24.18 2.58
N ASN A 18 15.01 -25.06 3.24
CA ASN A 18 14.71 -24.94 4.66
C ASN A 18 15.99 -24.93 5.51
N LYS A 19 16.98 -25.75 5.16
CA LYS A 19 18.26 -25.79 5.85
C LYS A 19 19.08 -24.51 5.64
N GLU A 20 19.12 -23.99 4.42
CA GLU A 20 19.88 -22.77 4.10
C GLU A 20 19.27 -21.50 4.74
N HIS A 21 17.94 -21.47 4.88
CA HIS A 21 17.22 -20.30 5.37
C HIS A 21 16.71 -20.44 6.82
N GLU A 22 17.06 -21.53 7.50
CA GLU A 22 16.62 -21.81 8.88
C GLU A 22 15.08 -21.76 9.01
N THR A 23 14.36 -22.33 8.02
CA THR A 23 12.90 -22.38 7.95
C THR A 23 12.38 -23.81 8.09
N ASP A 24 11.07 -23.96 8.34
CA ASP A 24 10.36 -25.22 8.48
C ASP A 24 9.13 -25.32 7.57
N PHE A 25 9.20 -24.75 6.39
CA PHE A 25 8.08 -24.75 5.44
C PHE A 25 7.71 -26.18 5.04
N GLU A 26 6.41 -26.46 4.98
CA GLU A 26 5.86 -27.70 4.45
C GLU A 26 5.66 -27.59 2.93
N LEU A 27 5.81 -28.70 2.21
CA LEU A 27 5.54 -28.72 0.77
C LEU A 27 4.07 -28.41 0.49
N TYR A 28 3.84 -27.51 -0.48
CA TYR A 28 2.48 -27.26 -0.96
C TYR A 28 1.92 -28.52 -1.63
N PRO A 29 0.66 -28.92 -1.37
CA PRO A 29 0.09 -30.15 -1.92
C PRO A 29 0.14 -30.16 -3.45
N GLU A 30 0.88 -31.10 -4.04
CA GLU A 30 1.12 -31.15 -5.48
C GLU A 30 -0.17 -31.30 -6.31
N HIS A 31 -1.19 -32.00 -5.77
CA HIS A 31 -2.47 -32.18 -6.45
C HIS A 31 -3.26 -30.87 -6.62
N LEU A 32 -2.86 -29.80 -5.91
CA LEU A 32 -3.46 -28.47 -6.03
C LEU A 32 -2.70 -27.58 -7.04
N VAL A 33 -1.70 -28.11 -7.70
CA VAL A 33 -0.86 -27.37 -8.65
C VAL A 33 -0.97 -27.98 -10.04
N SER A 34 -1.13 -27.15 -11.03
CA SER A 34 -1.08 -27.56 -12.43
C SER A 34 -0.29 -26.56 -13.28
N PHE A 35 0.35 -27.11 -14.30
CA PHE A 35 1.11 -26.32 -15.27
C PHE A 35 0.43 -26.32 -16.62
N LYS A 36 0.37 -25.20 -17.28
CA LYS A 36 -0.07 -25.13 -18.67
C LYS A 36 0.87 -25.96 -19.55
N ASN A 37 0.32 -26.78 -20.44
CA ASN A 37 1.05 -27.70 -21.31
C ASN A 37 2.04 -28.59 -20.54
N ASP A 38 1.63 -29.09 -19.35
CA ASP A 38 2.46 -29.95 -18.48
C ASP A 38 3.84 -29.34 -18.16
N GLY A 39 3.92 -28.02 -18.11
CA GLY A 39 5.15 -27.27 -17.84
C GLY A 39 6.12 -27.17 -19.01
N MET A 40 5.79 -27.69 -20.18
CA MET A 40 6.65 -27.61 -21.34
C MET A 40 6.81 -26.19 -21.86
N LEU A 41 8.05 -25.78 -22.04
CA LEU A 41 8.48 -24.50 -22.57
C LEU A 41 9.20 -24.68 -23.90
N THR A 42 8.83 -23.85 -24.87
CA THR A 42 9.61 -23.71 -26.10
C THR A 42 10.20 -22.30 -26.09
N VAL A 43 11.53 -22.22 -26.13
CA VAL A 43 12.21 -20.92 -26.08
C VAL A 43 12.19 -20.30 -27.46
N ASP A 44 11.63 -19.08 -27.53
CA ASP A 44 11.65 -18.27 -28.75
C ASP A 44 13.08 -17.79 -29.03
N VAL A 45 13.57 -18.07 -30.23
CA VAL A 45 14.96 -17.74 -30.62
C VAL A 45 15.21 -16.23 -30.78
N GLN A 46 14.17 -15.44 -30.99
CA GLN A 46 14.30 -13.99 -31.14
C GLN A 46 14.31 -13.30 -29.78
N THR A 47 13.33 -13.62 -28.93
CA THR A 47 13.21 -13.04 -27.58
C THR A 47 14.10 -13.75 -26.57
N LYS A 48 14.59 -14.95 -26.87
CA LYS A 48 15.37 -15.84 -26.00
C LYS A 48 14.64 -16.10 -24.67
N SER A 49 13.33 -16.18 -24.72
CA SER A 49 12.47 -16.35 -23.54
C SER A 49 11.32 -17.31 -23.84
N ALA A 50 10.79 -17.91 -22.78
CA ALA A 50 9.55 -18.67 -22.82
C ALA A 50 8.76 -18.39 -21.52
N ARG A 51 7.44 -18.61 -21.57
CA ARG A 51 6.54 -18.42 -20.42
C ARG A 51 5.58 -19.59 -20.32
N THR A 52 5.27 -19.95 -19.09
CA THR A 52 4.17 -20.86 -18.77
C THR A 52 3.34 -20.30 -17.62
N ASP A 53 2.11 -20.77 -17.52
CA ASP A 53 1.21 -20.43 -16.43
C ASP A 53 1.20 -21.57 -15.42
N ILE A 54 1.30 -21.22 -14.14
CA ILE A 54 1.15 -22.13 -13.01
C ILE A 54 -0.18 -21.79 -12.34
N THR A 55 -1.08 -22.76 -12.28
CA THR A 55 -2.35 -22.63 -11.56
C THR A 55 -2.19 -23.25 -10.19
N ILE A 56 -2.44 -22.47 -9.16
CA ILE A 56 -2.40 -22.88 -7.75
C ILE A 56 -3.84 -22.82 -7.23
N GLN A 57 -4.33 -23.95 -6.78
CA GLN A 57 -5.68 -24.08 -6.19
C GLN A 57 -5.56 -24.26 -4.68
N ALA A 58 -6.61 -23.98 -3.96
CA ALA A 58 -6.67 -24.21 -2.52
C ALA A 58 -7.96 -24.99 -2.18
N ASP A 59 -7.83 -25.96 -1.31
CA ASP A 59 -8.94 -26.74 -0.78
C ASP A 59 -9.04 -26.62 0.76
N GLY A 60 -9.89 -27.42 1.38
CA GLY A 60 -10.08 -27.43 2.82
C GLY A 60 -8.97 -28.09 3.64
N THR A 61 -7.93 -28.66 2.99
CA THR A 61 -6.85 -29.40 3.68
C THR A 61 -5.73 -28.49 4.16
N LEU A 62 -5.63 -27.28 3.58
CA LEU A 62 -4.59 -26.31 3.97
C LEU A 62 -4.84 -25.78 5.39
N LYS A 63 -3.76 -25.70 6.19
CA LYS A 63 -3.81 -25.21 7.57
C LYS A 63 -3.59 -23.70 7.59
N GLU A 64 -4.36 -23.00 8.42
CA GLU A 64 -4.35 -21.52 8.53
C GLU A 64 -3.04 -20.97 9.07
N ASP A 65 -2.42 -21.70 10.00
CA ASP A 65 -1.18 -21.30 10.68
C ASP A 65 0.07 -21.60 9.88
N LYS A 66 -0.05 -22.32 8.75
CA LYS A 66 1.08 -22.77 7.95
C LYS A 66 1.35 -21.87 6.76
N THR A 67 2.63 -21.67 6.51
CA THR A 67 3.14 -21.22 5.21
C THR A 67 3.72 -22.43 4.49
N TYR A 68 3.24 -22.68 3.30
CA TYR A 68 3.70 -23.77 2.43
C TYR A 68 4.72 -23.22 1.44
N ALA A 69 5.65 -24.07 1.02
CA ALA A 69 6.57 -23.76 -0.06
C ALA A 69 6.27 -24.62 -1.28
N LEU A 70 6.26 -24.00 -2.46
CA LEU A 70 6.19 -24.68 -3.75
C LEU A 70 7.50 -24.48 -4.48
N PRO A 71 8.44 -25.44 -4.39
CA PRO A 71 9.68 -25.38 -5.12
C PRO A 71 9.46 -25.80 -6.56
N ILE A 72 9.83 -24.93 -7.48
CA ILE A 72 9.75 -25.13 -8.92
C ILE A 72 11.15 -25.25 -9.48
N ALA A 73 11.40 -26.28 -10.26
CA ALA A 73 12.65 -26.46 -10.97
C ALA A 73 12.46 -26.34 -12.48
N LEU A 74 13.46 -25.82 -13.15
CA LEU A 74 13.59 -25.86 -14.59
C LEU A 74 14.46 -27.06 -14.96
N THR A 75 13.92 -27.98 -15.75
CA THR A 75 14.68 -29.09 -16.34
C THR A 75 14.83 -28.85 -17.85
N HIS A 76 15.93 -29.30 -18.41
CA HIS A 76 16.13 -29.22 -19.86
C HIS A 76 15.66 -30.51 -20.54
N THR A 77 15.06 -30.36 -21.71
CA THR A 77 14.65 -31.48 -22.58
C THR A 77 15.46 -31.53 -23.86
N SER A 78 16.29 -30.54 -24.10
CA SER A 78 17.22 -30.47 -25.23
C SER A 78 18.66 -30.34 -24.74
N SER A 79 19.59 -30.93 -25.45
CA SER A 79 21.01 -31.00 -25.08
C SER A 79 21.79 -29.68 -25.24
N ASP A 80 21.14 -28.67 -25.80
CA ASP A 80 21.71 -27.35 -26.06
C ASP A 80 21.51 -26.35 -24.94
N ILE A 81 20.84 -26.73 -23.83
CA ILE A 81 20.69 -25.94 -22.64
C ILE A 81 21.53 -26.51 -21.51
N THR A 82 22.22 -25.65 -20.80
CA THR A 82 22.86 -25.98 -19.51
C THR A 82 22.33 -25.05 -18.44
N ILE A 83 21.78 -25.59 -17.36
CA ILE A 83 21.43 -24.83 -16.16
C ILE A 83 22.73 -24.59 -15.39
N LYS A 84 23.06 -23.31 -15.20
CA LYS A 84 24.37 -22.89 -14.70
C LYS A 84 24.68 -23.44 -13.29
N ASP A 85 23.70 -23.38 -12.42
CA ASP A 85 23.77 -23.88 -11.05
C ASP A 85 22.36 -24.20 -10.53
N GLU A 86 22.28 -24.85 -9.37
CA GLU A 86 21.02 -25.25 -8.77
C GLU A 86 20.11 -24.04 -8.50
N LYS A 87 20.64 -22.93 -7.98
CA LYS A 87 19.85 -21.73 -7.67
C LYS A 87 19.30 -21.05 -8.92
N ALA A 88 20.04 -21.08 -10.03
CA ALA A 88 19.57 -20.52 -11.30
C ALA A 88 18.43 -21.35 -11.91
N GLY A 89 18.32 -22.63 -11.57
CA GLY A 89 17.27 -23.53 -12.03
C GLY A 89 16.04 -23.62 -11.13
N HIS A 90 16.05 -22.98 -9.96
CA HIS A 90 14.96 -23.10 -8.99
C HIS A 90 14.29 -21.77 -8.65
N CYS A 91 13.01 -21.85 -8.33
CA CYS A 91 12.22 -20.77 -7.76
C CYS A 91 11.33 -21.35 -6.65
N ILE A 92 11.18 -20.64 -5.54
CA ILE A 92 10.26 -21.04 -4.47
C ILE A 92 9.14 -20.01 -4.35
N TYR A 93 7.88 -20.48 -4.44
CA TYR A 93 6.72 -19.69 -4.08
C TYR A 93 6.32 -20.03 -2.64
N LEU A 94 6.25 -19.02 -1.79
CA LEU A 94 5.69 -19.16 -0.44
C LEU A 94 4.21 -18.87 -0.50
N ILE A 95 3.39 -19.82 -0.04
CA ILE A 95 1.93 -19.79 -0.18
C ILE A 95 1.30 -19.97 1.19
N LYS A 96 0.37 -19.08 1.52
CA LYS A 96 -0.45 -19.18 2.73
C LYS A 96 -1.92 -19.05 2.37
N ASP A 97 -2.74 -19.97 2.86
CA ASP A 97 -4.19 -19.87 2.69
C ASP A 97 -4.76 -18.82 3.65
N MET A 98 -5.18 -17.70 3.10
CA MET A 98 -5.73 -16.58 3.87
C MET A 98 -7.27 -16.61 3.96
N ARG A 99 -7.94 -17.56 3.33
CA ARG A 99 -9.42 -17.59 3.27
C ARG A 99 -10.07 -17.74 4.65
N LYS A 100 -9.39 -18.42 5.56
CA LYS A 100 -9.84 -18.62 6.95
C LYS A 100 -9.30 -17.53 7.91
N LEU A 101 -8.19 -16.89 7.56
CA LEU A 101 -7.69 -15.71 8.26
C LEU A 101 -8.42 -14.52 7.66
N GLY A 102 -9.30 -13.88 8.36
CA GLY A 102 -10.02 -12.72 7.86
C GLY A 102 -9.10 -11.71 7.18
N ASP A 103 -9.53 -11.21 6.04
CA ASP A 103 -8.88 -10.12 5.30
C ASP A 103 -9.67 -8.81 5.45
N THR A 104 -9.26 -7.76 4.74
CA THR A 104 -9.95 -6.46 4.77
C THR A 104 -11.10 -6.37 3.77
N TYR A 105 -11.29 -7.33 2.87
CA TYR A 105 -12.28 -7.21 1.80
C TYR A 105 -13.71 -7.35 2.31
N LYS A 106 -14.48 -6.30 2.17
CA LYS A 106 -15.87 -6.18 2.66
C LYS A 106 -16.92 -6.05 1.53
N GLY A 107 -16.46 -6.19 0.29
CA GLY A 107 -17.28 -6.03 -0.92
C GLY A 107 -16.77 -4.92 -1.84
N GLU A 108 -17.10 -5.01 -3.12
CA GLU A 108 -16.60 -4.08 -4.14
C GLU A 108 -17.10 -2.66 -3.91
N ASP A 109 -18.38 -2.50 -3.57
CA ASP A 109 -19.04 -1.21 -3.33
C ASP A 109 -19.05 -0.80 -1.85
N ALA A 110 -18.39 -1.54 -0.97
CA ALA A 110 -18.33 -1.20 0.44
C ALA A 110 -17.57 0.10 0.66
N VAL A 111 -18.04 0.91 1.60
CA VAL A 111 -17.28 2.07 2.12
C VAL A 111 -15.98 1.53 2.73
N LYS A 112 -14.84 2.03 2.27
CA LYS A 112 -13.51 1.61 2.73
C LYS A 112 -13.07 2.43 3.92
N SER A 113 -12.04 1.93 4.60
CA SER A 113 -11.52 2.57 5.81
C SER A 113 -10.04 2.84 5.71
N PHE A 114 -9.63 3.99 6.21
CA PHE A 114 -8.24 4.44 6.24
C PHE A 114 -7.85 4.80 7.69
N VAL A 115 -6.68 4.37 8.16
CA VAL A 115 -6.22 4.72 9.51
C VAL A 115 -4.78 5.20 9.50
N PHE A 116 -4.52 6.29 10.21
CA PHE A 116 -3.18 6.77 10.50
C PHE A 116 -2.72 6.28 11.88
N PHE A 117 -1.51 5.75 11.95
CA PHE A 117 -0.82 5.42 13.19
C PHE A 117 0.35 6.39 13.43
N ASP A 118 0.15 7.30 14.36
CA ASP A 118 1.13 8.31 14.76
C ASP A 118 1.91 7.84 15.99
N GLY A 119 3.17 7.49 15.78
CA GLY A 119 4.08 7.06 16.83
C GLY A 119 3.73 5.75 17.54
N THR A 120 2.77 4.96 17.02
CA THR A 120 2.31 3.70 17.62
C THR A 120 2.47 2.54 16.65
N ASN A 121 2.49 1.30 17.18
CA ASN A 121 2.68 0.10 16.37
C ASN A 121 1.53 -0.10 15.36
N PRO A 122 1.80 -0.09 14.04
CA PRO A 122 0.77 -0.31 13.02
C PRO A 122 0.07 -1.68 13.11
N LEU A 123 0.72 -2.69 13.69
CA LEU A 123 0.10 -4.00 13.93
C LEU A 123 -1.14 -3.91 14.84
N ASN A 124 -1.29 -2.82 15.59
CA ASN A 124 -2.51 -2.55 16.35
C ASN A 124 -3.77 -2.48 15.46
N ALA A 125 -3.62 -2.29 14.16
CA ALA A 125 -4.72 -2.39 13.20
C ALA A 125 -5.40 -3.78 13.23
N LEU A 126 -4.67 -4.84 13.57
CA LEU A 126 -5.20 -6.21 13.71
C LEU A 126 -6.17 -6.37 14.89
N SER A 127 -6.15 -5.45 15.87
CA SER A 127 -7.11 -5.44 16.98
C SER A 127 -8.53 -5.01 16.54
N PHE A 128 -8.65 -4.42 15.37
CA PHE A 128 -9.94 -3.96 14.82
C PHE A 128 -10.52 -5.01 13.88
N GLN A 129 -11.01 -6.10 14.47
CA GLN A 129 -11.63 -7.21 13.75
C GLN A 129 -13.14 -7.17 13.90
N LEU A 130 -13.85 -7.46 12.80
CA LEU A 130 -15.30 -7.65 12.82
C LEU A 130 -15.64 -9.07 13.29
N GLU A 131 -16.81 -9.26 13.86
CA GLU A 131 -17.28 -10.59 14.30
C GLU A 131 -17.32 -11.63 13.19
N ASN A 132 -17.46 -11.20 11.92
CA ASN A 132 -17.39 -12.08 10.75
C ASN A 132 -15.94 -12.45 10.36
N GLY A 133 -14.94 -12.06 11.15
CA GLY A 133 -13.52 -12.33 10.93
C GLY A 133 -12.80 -11.35 10.03
N LYS A 134 -13.49 -10.41 9.37
CA LYS A 134 -12.84 -9.40 8.52
C LYS A 134 -12.10 -8.35 9.35
N LEU A 135 -11.01 -7.83 8.81
CA LEU A 135 -10.32 -6.68 9.39
C LEU A 135 -11.01 -5.38 8.99
N LEU A 136 -11.06 -4.44 9.94
CA LEU A 136 -11.69 -3.15 9.69
C LEU A 136 -10.92 -2.32 8.68
N TRP A 137 -9.61 -2.14 8.88
CA TRP A 137 -8.81 -1.14 8.18
C TRP A 137 -8.29 -1.63 6.81
N ASP A 138 -8.80 -1.02 5.73
CA ASP A 138 -8.39 -1.31 4.36
C ASP A 138 -7.03 -0.67 4.01
N VAL A 139 -6.75 0.50 4.59
CA VAL A 139 -5.48 1.20 4.47
C VAL A 139 -4.92 1.54 5.84
N VAL A 140 -3.66 1.21 6.05
CA VAL A 140 -2.89 1.55 7.26
C VAL A 140 -1.75 2.48 6.87
N SER A 141 -1.71 3.65 7.49
CA SER A 141 -0.72 4.69 7.22
C SER A 141 0.20 4.90 8.42
N PRO A 142 1.46 4.46 8.38
CA PRO A 142 2.47 4.95 9.30
C PRO A 142 2.63 6.46 9.13
N PHE A 143 2.49 7.22 10.20
CA PHE A 143 2.48 8.68 10.16
C PHE A 143 3.56 9.26 11.08
N ALA A 144 4.51 10.05 10.59
CA ALA A 144 4.76 10.30 9.18
C ALA A 144 6.26 10.46 8.92
N ALA A 145 6.67 10.24 7.67
CA ALA A 145 7.93 10.72 7.17
C ALA A 145 7.83 12.21 6.80
N ASN A 146 8.97 12.84 6.56
CA ASN A 146 9.03 14.27 6.24
C ASN A 146 9.71 14.51 4.89
N ILE A 147 9.32 15.59 4.23
CA ILE A 147 10.07 16.13 3.11
C ILE A 147 11.09 17.12 3.62
N ASN A 148 12.37 16.94 3.27
CA ASN A 148 13.46 17.83 3.64
C ASN A 148 14.37 18.13 2.43
N TRP A 149 15.24 19.14 2.58
CA TRP A 149 16.23 19.52 1.59
C TRP A 149 17.59 18.91 1.90
N ASP A 150 18.15 18.21 0.93
CA ASP A 150 19.55 17.76 0.98
C ASP A 150 20.45 18.83 0.31
N ALA A 151 21.15 19.61 1.13
CA ALA A 151 22.03 20.66 0.65
C ALA A 151 23.28 20.13 -0.08
N GLN A 152 23.69 18.89 0.17
CA GLN A 152 24.82 18.27 -0.53
C GLN A 152 24.39 17.71 -1.89
N ALA A 153 23.28 16.99 -1.95
CA ALA A 153 22.74 16.43 -3.17
C ALA A 153 21.92 17.43 -4.00
N GLN A 154 21.67 18.64 -3.45
CA GLN A 154 20.87 19.71 -4.08
C GLN A 154 19.51 19.24 -4.58
N ARG A 155 18.78 18.50 -3.73
CA ARG A 155 17.46 17.95 -4.06
C ARG A 155 16.59 17.75 -2.80
N PRO A 156 15.25 17.73 -2.96
CA PRO A 156 14.38 17.26 -1.88
C PRO A 156 14.58 15.76 -1.65
N TYR A 157 14.45 15.34 -0.40
CA TYR A 157 14.54 13.92 -0.01
C TYR A 157 13.51 13.56 1.06
N LEU A 158 13.23 12.26 1.17
CA LEU A 158 12.36 11.70 2.21
C LEU A 158 13.16 11.45 3.49
N LYS A 159 12.90 12.26 4.50
CA LYS A 159 13.48 12.12 5.83
C LYS A 159 12.59 11.26 6.71
N CYS A 160 13.03 10.06 7.00
CA CYS A 160 12.40 9.20 7.99
C CYS A 160 12.92 9.57 9.40
N ASN A 161 12.02 9.87 10.31
CA ASN A 161 12.36 9.96 11.74
C ASN A 161 12.64 8.55 12.29
N SER A 162 13.10 8.46 13.55
CA SER A 162 13.47 7.17 14.14
C SER A 162 12.33 6.15 14.17
N TYR A 163 11.08 6.61 14.36
CA TYR A 163 9.91 5.73 14.33
C TYR A 163 9.65 5.17 12.94
N ILE A 164 9.57 6.02 11.93
CA ILE A 164 9.33 5.57 10.53
C ILE A 164 10.49 4.70 10.04
N GLN A 165 11.73 5.10 10.30
CA GLN A 165 12.91 4.31 9.89
C GLN A 165 12.89 2.93 10.54
N TYR A 166 12.56 2.84 11.84
CA TYR A 166 12.44 1.57 12.54
C TYR A 166 11.37 0.66 11.91
N LEU A 167 10.21 1.21 11.54
CA LEU A 167 9.15 0.43 10.88
C LEU A 167 9.59 -0.07 9.48
N LEU A 168 10.29 0.77 8.72
CA LEU A 168 10.78 0.40 7.39
C LEU A 168 11.88 -0.66 7.46
N ASP A 169 12.84 -0.51 8.37
CA ASP A 169 13.94 -1.47 8.57
C ASP A 169 13.43 -2.83 9.07
N ASN A 170 12.31 -2.84 9.78
CA ASN A 170 11.65 -4.04 10.29
C ASN A 170 10.29 -4.29 9.62
N ASN A 171 10.16 -3.92 8.35
CA ASN A 171 8.86 -3.91 7.69
C ASN A 171 8.24 -5.32 7.54
N GLU A 172 9.06 -6.37 7.42
CA GLU A 172 8.57 -7.75 7.42
C GLU A 172 7.85 -8.14 8.74
N VAL A 173 8.19 -7.47 9.84
CA VAL A 173 7.55 -7.70 11.16
C VAL A 173 6.33 -6.82 11.35
N PHE A 174 6.39 -5.54 10.96
CA PHE A 174 5.37 -4.54 11.34
C PHE A 174 4.37 -4.18 10.22
N LEU A 175 4.75 -4.29 8.95
CA LEU A 175 3.95 -3.82 7.83
C LEU A 175 3.46 -4.95 6.93
N GLN A 176 4.34 -5.89 6.58
CA GLN A 176 3.97 -6.97 5.66
C GLN A 176 2.91 -7.94 6.22
N PRO A 177 2.82 -8.21 7.54
CA PRO A 177 1.69 -8.99 8.08
C PRO A 177 0.32 -8.37 7.81
N LEU A 178 0.22 -7.04 7.81
CA LEU A 178 -1.00 -6.31 7.45
C LEU A 178 -1.32 -6.48 5.96
N ARG A 179 -0.31 -6.34 5.09
CA ARG A 179 -0.47 -6.54 3.64
C ARG A 179 -0.89 -7.96 3.29
N LYS A 180 -0.34 -8.96 3.97
CA LYS A 180 -0.73 -10.38 3.82
C LYS A 180 -2.19 -10.63 4.16
N ARG A 181 -2.82 -9.74 4.91
CA ARG A 181 -4.26 -9.77 5.24
C ARG A 181 -5.09 -8.76 4.43
N GLY A 182 -4.53 -8.22 3.35
CA GLY A 182 -5.24 -7.38 2.39
C GLY A 182 -5.20 -5.88 2.65
N ALA A 183 -4.66 -5.42 3.79
CA ALA A 183 -4.47 -4.00 4.04
C ALA A 183 -3.42 -3.39 3.10
N LYS A 184 -3.63 -2.17 2.68
CA LYS A 184 -2.64 -1.39 1.93
C LYS A 184 -1.81 -0.54 2.88
N ILE A 185 -0.51 -0.47 2.68
CA ILE A 185 0.39 0.37 3.47
C ILE A 185 0.71 1.63 2.69
N VAL A 186 0.24 2.76 3.19
CA VAL A 186 0.38 4.08 2.56
C VAL A 186 1.13 5.01 3.50
N LEU A 187 2.37 5.40 3.15
CA LEU A 187 3.23 6.20 4.03
C LEU A 187 2.74 7.66 4.06
N GLY A 188 2.49 8.18 5.26
CA GLY A 188 2.23 9.61 5.46
C GLY A 188 3.49 10.45 5.22
N VAL A 189 3.34 11.59 4.52
CA VAL A 189 4.43 12.52 4.19
C VAL A 189 3.96 13.94 4.44
N LEU A 190 4.68 14.66 5.31
CA LEU A 190 4.42 16.08 5.59
C LEU A 190 5.72 16.87 5.74
N SER A 191 5.61 18.20 5.82
CA SER A 191 6.73 19.08 6.10
C SER A 191 7.09 19.09 7.60
N ASN A 192 8.25 19.64 7.96
CA ASN A 192 8.70 19.73 9.35
C ASN A 192 9.51 21.00 9.66
N GLY A 193 9.16 22.11 9.02
CA GLY A 193 9.83 23.40 9.20
C GLY A 193 11.08 23.59 8.33
N ASP A 194 11.39 22.64 7.45
CA ASP A 194 12.47 22.77 6.45
C ASP A 194 12.06 23.73 5.31
N ILE A 195 13.04 24.14 4.47
CA ILE A 195 12.78 24.97 3.29
C ILE A 195 11.95 24.27 2.22
N THR A 196 11.76 22.96 2.34
CA THR A 196 10.89 22.14 1.48
C THR A 196 9.53 21.90 2.12
N GLY A 197 8.53 21.65 1.29
CA GLY A 197 7.19 21.25 1.71
C GLY A 197 6.45 20.63 0.54
N VAL A 198 5.38 19.92 0.84
CA VAL A 198 4.56 19.21 -0.18
C VAL A 198 3.87 20.15 -1.16
N ALA A 199 3.75 21.44 -0.83
CA ALA A 199 3.14 22.48 -1.68
C ALA A 199 4.17 23.52 -2.17
N GLN A 200 5.49 23.29 -2.04
CA GLN A 200 6.48 24.28 -2.38
C GLN A 200 7.67 23.74 -3.22
N LEU A 201 7.41 22.70 -4.00
CA LEU A 201 8.35 22.19 -5.00
C LEU A 201 8.06 22.78 -6.37
N SER A 202 9.11 23.15 -7.11
CA SER A 202 9.02 23.41 -8.54
C SER A 202 8.68 22.11 -9.29
N LYS A 203 8.38 22.22 -10.60
CA LYS A 203 8.15 21.00 -11.42
C LYS A 203 9.34 20.03 -11.35
N GLN A 204 10.58 20.53 -11.34
CA GLN A 204 11.77 19.69 -11.25
C GLN A 204 11.93 19.09 -9.85
N GLY A 205 11.74 19.89 -8.79
CA GLY A 205 11.80 19.40 -7.42
C GLY A 205 10.74 18.32 -7.14
N ALA A 206 9.52 18.50 -7.67
CA ALA A 206 8.46 17.51 -7.58
C ALA A 206 8.83 16.19 -8.28
N LYS A 207 9.43 16.24 -9.47
CA LYS A 207 9.91 15.04 -10.18
C LYS A 207 11.00 14.30 -9.43
N ASP A 208 11.94 15.05 -8.85
CA ASP A 208 13.06 14.46 -8.10
C ASP A 208 12.56 13.78 -6.83
N PHE A 209 11.65 14.42 -6.10
CA PHE A 209 11.04 13.83 -4.91
C PHE A 209 10.14 12.63 -5.25
N ALA A 210 9.35 12.72 -6.32
CA ALA A 210 8.49 11.62 -6.78
C ALA A 210 9.29 10.35 -7.12
N ARG A 211 10.46 10.50 -7.75
CA ARG A 211 11.36 9.37 -8.03
C ARG A 211 11.89 8.71 -6.75
N GLU A 212 12.23 9.50 -5.74
CA GLU A 212 12.64 8.96 -4.45
C GLU A 212 11.50 8.22 -3.76
N LEU A 213 10.29 8.79 -3.73
CA LEU A 213 9.11 8.11 -3.19
C LEU A 213 8.84 6.77 -3.88
N ALA A 214 8.98 6.72 -5.21
CA ALA A 214 8.84 5.48 -5.97
C ALA A 214 9.91 4.43 -5.58
N GLN A 215 11.15 4.85 -5.31
CA GLN A 215 12.22 3.97 -4.82
C GLN A 215 11.89 3.42 -3.43
N TYR A 216 11.41 4.26 -2.50
CA TYR A 216 10.97 3.81 -1.17
C TYR A 216 9.81 2.83 -1.26
N CYS A 217 8.77 3.14 -2.03
CA CYS A 217 7.64 2.23 -2.22
C CYS A 217 8.07 0.87 -2.78
N LYS A 218 9.02 0.86 -3.70
CA LYS A 218 9.59 -0.38 -4.25
C LYS A 218 10.45 -1.13 -3.24
N ALA A 219 11.38 -0.44 -2.56
CA ALA A 219 12.34 -1.05 -1.64
C ALA A 219 11.66 -1.69 -0.43
N TYR A 220 10.64 -1.03 0.11
CA TYR A 220 9.94 -1.46 1.31
C TYR A 220 8.56 -2.08 1.02
N ASN A 221 8.26 -2.36 -0.25
CA ASN A 221 7.00 -2.96 -0.68
C ASN A 221 5.77 -2.22 -0.11
N LEU A 222 5.76 -0.88 -0.21
CA LEU A 222 4.65 -0.04 0.19
C LEU A 222 3.64 0.09 -0.96
N ASP A 223 2.39 0.39 -0.61
CA ASP A 223 1.30 0.53 -1.58
C ASP A 223 1.09 1.98 -2.05
N GLY A 224 1.74 2.96 -1.42
CA GLY A 224 1.64 4.35 -1.83
C GLY A 224 2.05 5.36 -0.75
N VAL A 225 1.66 6.61 -0.97
CA VAL A 225 1.92 7.74 -0.08
C VAL A 225 0.67 8.59 0.14
N CYS A 226 0.62 9.30 1.28
CA CYS A 226 -0.42 10.28 1.59
C CYS A 226 0.24 11.61 1.93
N PHE A 227 -0.06 12.65 1.18
CA PHE A 227 0.49 13.98 1.40
C PHE A 227 -0.38 14.81 2.33
N ASP A 228 0.27 15.49 3.28
CA ASP A 228 -0.32 16.42 4.22
C ASP A 228 0.42 17.76 4.19
N ASP A 229 -0.31 18.86 3.92
CA ASP A 229 0.27 20.20 3.79
C ASP A 229 0.28 20.94 5.13
N GLU A 230 1.16 20.51 6.03
CA GLU A 230 1.38 21.12 7.33
C GLU A 230 2.87 21.41 7.59
N TYR A 231 3.14 22.36 8.46
CA TYR A 231 4.48 22.66 9.00
C TYR A 231 5.54 23.01 7.97
N GLU A 232 5.15 23.66 6.87
CA GLU A 232 6.10 24.14 5.88
C GLU A 232 6.98 25.28 6.46
N GLY A 233 8.28 25.27 6.10
CA GLY A 233 9.19 26.37 6.38
C GLY A 233 9.21 27.43 5.26
N ALA A 234 10.01 28.48 5.46
CA ALA A 234 10.23 29.47 4.43
C ALA A 234 11.03 28.88 3.27
N TYR A 235 10.51 28.94 2.05
CA TYR A 235 11.23 28.50 0.86
C TYR A 235 12.37 29.46 0.49
N ASP A 236 13.40 28.93 -0.17
CA ASP A 236 14.48 29.74 -0.75
C ASP A 236 14.11 30.14 -2.20
N PRO A 237 13.85 31.42 -2.49
CA PRO A 237 13.49 31.86 -3.84
C PRO A 237 14.62 31.74 -4.88
N ASN A 238 15.86 31.51 -4.44
CA ASN A 238 17.00 31.31 -5.33
C ASN A 238 17.22 29.82 -5.66
N ASN A 239 16.50 28.92 -5.01
CA ASN A 239 16.62 27.51 -5.27
C ASN A 239 15.67 27.07 -6.40
N PRO A 240 16.20 26.62 -7.56
CA PRO A 240 15.37 26.26 -8.72
C PRO A 240 14.47 25.03 -8.50
N ALA A 241 14.74 24.22 -7.48
CA ALA A 241 13.91 23.08 -7.12
C ALA A 241 12.70 23.47 -6.27
N LEU A 242 12.66 24.71 -5.75
CA LEU A 242 11.61 25.20 -4.86
C LEU A 242 10.76 26.27 -5.53
N THR A 243 9.59 26.51 -4.99
CA THR A 243 8.70 27.59 -5.37
C THR A 243 7.92 28.08 -4.15
N LYS A 244 7.29 29.24 -4.29
CA LYS A 244 6.32 29.72 -3.30
C LYS A 244 5.24 28.65 -3.08
N PRO A 245 4.80 28.41 -1.82
CA PRO A 245 3.73 27.46 -1.54
C PRO A 245 2.43 27.83 -2.27
N THR A 246 1.94 26.92 -3.13
CA THR A 246 0.71 27.11 -3.90
C THR A 246 -0.05 25.80 -4.10
N GLU A 247 -1.33 25.91 -4.46
CA GLU A 247 -2.18 24.78 -4.86
C GLU A 247 -1.62 24.09 -6.12
N GLU A 248 -1.05 24.85 -7.05
CA GLU A 248 -0.42 24.33 -8.27
C GLU A 248 0.82 23.47 -7.96
N ALA A 249 1.63 23.85 -6.97
CA ALA A 249 2.78 23.08 -6.53
C ALA A 249 2.33 21.79 -5.82
N ALA A 250 1.28 21.86 -4.99
CA ALA A 250 0.70 20.67 -4.35
C ALA A 250 0.15 19.67 -5.39
N ALA A 251 -0.66 20.14 -6.34
CA ALA A 251 -1.20 19.33 -7.42
C ALA A 251 -0.06 18.75 -8.30
N ARG A 252 0.98 19.56 -8.59
CA ARG A 252 2.16 19.11 -9.33
C ARG A 252 2.84 17.93 -8.64
N LEU A 253 3.05 18.00 -7.33
CA LEU A 253 3.66 16.89 -6.60
C LEU A 253 2.82 15.60 -6.71
N CYS A 254 1.50 15.68 -6.52
CA CYS A 254 0.61 14.52 -6.67
C CYS A 254 0.71 13.92 -8.08
N TYR A 255 0.67 14.77 -9.11
CA TYR A 255 0.80 14.35 -10.50
C TYR A 255 2.15 13.66 -10.78
N GLU A 256 3.27 14.29 -10.45
CA GLU A 256 4.60 13.72 -10.70
C GLU A 256 4.82 12.41 -9.91
N THR A 257 4.23 12.33 -8.71
CA THR A 257 4.27 11.10 -7.90
C THR A 257 3.52 9.97 -8.60
N LYS A 258 2.33 10.26 -9.13
CA LYS A 258 1.55 9.25 -9.88
C LYS A 258 2.24 8.84 -11.18
N GLN A 259 2.93 9.77 -11.85
CA GLN A 259 3.73 9.43 -13.05
C GLN A 259 4.93 8.53 -12.70
N ALA A 260 5.58 8.76 -11.56
CA ALA A 260 6.74 7.96 -11.13
C ALA A 260 6.36 6.56 -10.63
N MET A 261 5.13 6.39 -10.12
CA MET A 261 4.64 5.11 -9.58
C MET A 261 3.14 4.92 -9.87
N PRO A 262 2.78 4.65 -11.14
CA PRO A 262 1.38 4.64 -11.60
C PRO A 262 0.50 3.60 -10.91
N ASP A 263 1.09 2.49 -10.46
CA ASP A 263 0.39 1.40 -9.78
C ASP A 263 0.22 1.62 -8.27
N LYS A 264 0.75 2.73 -7.74
CA LYS A 264 0.71 3.03 -6.30
C LYS A 264 -0.35 4.06 -5.98
N ILE A 265 -0.81 4.04 -4.73
CA ILE A 265 -1.80 4.96 -4.21
C ILE A 265 -1.15 6.34 -3.98
N VAL A 266 -1.78 7.37 -4.51
CA VAL A 266 -1.52 8.77 -4.15
C VAL A 266 -2.75 9.27 -3.40
N ALA A 267 -2.63 9.38 -2.09
CA ALA A 267 -3.65 9.94 -1.21
C ALA A 267 -3.29 11.35 -0.79
N VAL A 268 -4.29 12.16 -0.47
CA VAL A 268 -4.11 13.50 0.04
C VAL A 268 -4.97 13.75 1.28
N TYR A 269 -4.40 14.40 2.29
CA TYR A 269 -5.15 15.01 3.36
C TYR A 269 -5.57 16.41 2.91
N ALA A 270 -6.88 16.64 2.79
CA ALA A 270 -7.45 17.84 2.19
C ALA A 270 -7.37 19.04 3.15
N LEU A 271 -6.16 19.48 3.41
CA LEU A 271 -5.83 20.62 4.25
C LEU A 271 -5.01 21.63 3.44
N ARG A 272 -5.20 22.92 3.71
CA ARG A 272 -4.51 24.05 3.09
C ARG A 272 -4.53 23.98 1.55
N ARG A 273 -3.38 23.66 0.89
CA ARG A 273 -3.22 23.68 -0.56
C ARG A 273 -3.45 22.31 -1.20
N MET A 274 -3.51 21.25 -0.39
CA MET A 274 -3.84 19.92 -0.90
C MET A 274 -5.32 19.84 -1.24
N TYR A 275 -5.64 19.28 -2.42
CA TYR A 275 -7.00 19.14 -2.90
C TYR A 275 -7.75 20.45 -2.98
N SER A 276 -7.42 21.27 -3.97
CA SER A 276 -8.03 22.59 -4.20
C SER A 276 -8.93 22.59 -5.44
N SER A 277 -10.09 23.24 -5.34
CA SER A 277 -11.00 23.45 -6.47
C SER A 277 -10.41 24.29 -7.62
N LYS A 278 -9.28 24.98 -7.38
CA LYS A 278 -8.59 25.78 -8.40
C LYS A 278 -7.73 24.96 -9.34
N VAL A 279 -7.28 23.77 -8.93
CA VAL A 279 -6.32 22.94 -9.69
C VAL A 279 -6.87 21.54 -9.84
N THR A 280 -7.64 21.34 -10.89
CA THR A 280 -8.24 20.03 -11.22
C THR A 280 -7.58 19.36 -12.44
N VAL A 281 -6.64 20.07 -13.10
CA VAL A 281 -5.91 19.57 -14.27
C VAL A 281 -4.44 19.96 -14.17
N VAL A 282 -3.55 19.01 -14.41
CA VAL A 282 -2.08 19.20 -14.48
C VAL A 282 -1.57 18.64 -15.80
N ASP A 283 -0.87 19.48 -16.59
CA ASP A 283 -0.36 19.10 -17.93
C ASP A 283 -1.43 18.42 -18.83
N GLY A 284 -2.69 18.88 -18.75
CA GLY A 284 -3.82 18.33 -19.52
C GLY A 284 -4.43 17.06 -18.93
N VAL A 285 -3.93 16.55 -17.81
CA VAL A 285 -4.41 15.33 -17.13
C VAL A 285 -5.30 15.70 -15.97
N THR A 286 -6.50 15.13 -15.91
CA THR A 286 -7.49 15.42 -14.90
C THR A 286 -7.21 14.73 -13.57
N MET A 287 -7.77 15.25 -12.49
CA MET A 287 -7.45 14.92 -11.09
C MET A 287 -7.59 13.43 -10.76
N LYS A 288 -8.58 12.73 -11.31
CA LYS A 288 -8.80 11.29 -11.10
C LYS A 288 -7.64 10.42 -11.56
N ASN A 289 -6.76 10.94 -12.44
CA ASN A 289 -5.59 10.22 -12.92
C ASN A 289 -4.34 10.44 -12.06
N TRP A 290 -4.40 11.26 -11.00
CA TRP A 290 -3.25 11.55 -10.14
C TRP A 290 -3.59 11.69 -8.65
N ILE A 291 -4.86 11.54 -8.25
CA ILE A 291 -5.30 11.33 -6.86
C ILE A 291 -6.20 10.10 -6.81
N ASP A 292 -5.91 9.18 -5.91
CA ASP A 292 -6.72 7.98 -5.69
C ASP A 292 -7.65 8.12 -4.48
N ILE A 293 -7.19 8.82 -3.42
CA ILE A 293 -7.95 8.96 -2.18
C ILE A 293 -7.84 10.39 -1.67
N VAL A 294 -8.98 11.00 -1.35
CA VAL A 294 -9.08 12.29 -0.70
C VAL A 294 -9.59 12.11 0.72
N ILE A 295 -8.81 12.52 1.70
CA ILE A 295 -9.13 12.46 3.13
C ILE A 295 -9.50 13.85 3.60
N GLY A 296 -10.75 14.04 4.06
CA GLY A 296 -11.19 15.30 4.63
C GLY A 296 -10.55 15.58 5.99
N ASP A 297 -10.25 16.83 6.26
CA ASP A 297 -9.92 17.30 7.61
C ASP A 297 -11.09 17.01 8.58
N TYR A 298 -10.79 16.91 9.87
CA TYR A 298 -11.79 16.51 10.87
C TYR A 298 -13.03 17.41 10.84
N GLY A 299 -14.19 16.76 10.69
CA GLY A 299 -15.48 17.46 10.53
C GLY A 299 -15.76 17.98 9.12
N ARG A 300 -14.86 17.74 8.14
CA ARG A 300 -15.09 18.00 6.72
C ARG A 300 -15.47 16.73 5.97
N ASP A 301 -16.24 16.92 4.91
CA ASP A 301 -16.81 15.85 4.10
C ASP A 301 -16.58 16.16 2.61
N PRO A 302 -15.39 15.84 2.07
CA PRO A 302 -15.12 16.06 0.65
C PRO A 302 -15.97 15.16 -0.26
N SER A 303 -16.56 14.07 0.24
CA SER A 303 -17.43 13.22 -0.57
C SER A 303 -18.75 13.91 -0.94
N SER A 304 -19.19 14.91 -0.18
CA SER A 304 -20.42 15.65 -0.47
C SER A 304 -20.29 16.60 -1.65
N ASN A 305 -19.08 17.05 -1.97
CA ASN A 305 -18.80 17.95 -3.10
C ASN A 305 -17.38 17.75 -3.63
N PRO A 306 -17.10 16.66 -4.36
CA PRO A 306 -15.79 16.38 -4.92
C PRO A 306 -15.36 17.42 -5.95
N TYR A 307 -14.05 17.67 -6.09
CA TYR A 307 -13.48 18.58 -7.08
C TYR A 307 -13.09 17.84 -8.36
N GLY A 308 -13.13 18.59 -9.49
CA GLY A 308 -12.70 18.09 -10.78
C GLY A 308 -13.59 16.95 -11.28
N ASP A 309 -12.95 15.87 -11.71
CA ASP A 309 -13.59 14.64 -12.17
C ASP A 309 -13.60 13.52 -11.11
N LEU A 310 -13.22 13.83 -9.86
CA LEU A 310 -13.40 12.92 -8.72
C LEU A 310 -14.88 12.77 -8.38
N THR A 311 -15.22 11.61 -7.80
CA THR A 311 -16.55 11.32 -7.29
C THR A 311 -16.51 11.11 -5.77
N SER A 312 -17.68 10.93 -5.16
CA SER A 312 -17.75 10.58 -3.74
C SER A 312 -16.97 9.29 -3.40
N LYS A 313 -16.75 8.41 -4.39
CA LYS A 313 -16.04 7.13 -4.21
C LYS A 313 -14.53 7.29 -3.94
N GLU A 314 -13.90 8.35 -4.44
CA GLU A 314 -12.50 8.67 -4.14
C GLU A 314 -12.36 9.44 -2.81
N CYS A 315 -13.44 9.95 -2.25
CA CYS A 315 -13.42 10.88 -1.13
C CYS A 315 -13.94 10.28 0.18
N SER A 316 -13.37 10.73 1.31
CA SER A 316 -13.91 10.40 2.62
C SER A 316 -15.17 11.23 2.93
N GLY A 317 -16.17 10.58 3.51
CA GLY A 317 -17.36 11.24 4.05
C GLY A 317 -17.24 11.58 5.53
N GLN A 318 -16.27 10.99 6.22
CA GLN A 318 -16.01 11.27 7.63
C GLN A 318 -14.58 10.99 8.01
N SER A 319 -13.98 11.90 8.79
CA SER A 319 -12.65 11.72 9.40
C SER A 319 -12.75 11.97 10.90
N MET A 320 -12.18 11.05 11.68
CA MET A 320 -12.26 11.03 13.13
C MET A 320 -10.85 11.06 13.73
N GLU A 321 -10.62 11.98 14.64
CA GLU A 321 -9.40 12.00 15.45
C GLU A 321 -9.74 11.41 16.84
N PHE A 322 -9.03 10.36 17.24
CA PHE A 322 -9.43 9.59 18.41
C PHE A 322 -8.83 10.11 19.73
N VAL A 323 -7.70 10.81 19.69
CA VAL A 323 -7.06 11.34 20.91
C VAL A 323 -7.76 12.60 21.40
N ARG A 324 -8.05 13.54 20.48
CA ARG A 324 -8.75 14.80 20.81
C ARG A 324 -10.27 14.68 20.79
N GLY A 325 -10.78 13.58 20.22
CA GLY A 325 -12.22 13.33 20.16
C GLY A 325 -12.98 14.11 19.08
N THR A 326 -12.29 14.66 18.08
CA THR A 326 -12.93 15.41 16.97
C THR A 326 -13.48 14.48 15.88
N GLY A 327 -14.39 14.98 15.04
CA GLY A 327 -15.00 14.25 13.93
C GLY A 327 -16.22 13.39 14.29
N GLY A 328 -16.65 13.39 15.55
CA GLY A 328 -17.87 12.68 16.01
C GLY A 328 -17.76 11.15 16.00
N ASP A 329 -18.87 10.49 16.24
CA ASP A 329 -19.02 9.04 16.13
C ASP A 329 -19.35 8.67 14.68
N LEU A 330 -18.94 7.48 14.23
CA LEU A 330 -19.16 7.00 12.85
C LEU A 330 -20.65 7.00 12.50
N GLN A 331 -20.98 7.49 11.31
CA GLN A 331 -22.34 7.59 10.80
C GLN A 331 -22.49 6.73 9.53
N GLY A 332 -22.57 5.42 9.70
CA GLY A 332 -22.56 4.47 8.60
C GLY A 332 -23.65 4.69 7.56
N GLN A 333 -24.90 4.90 7.99
CA GLN A 333 -26.02 5.12 7.06
C GLN A 333 -25.84 6.40 6.25
N ARG A 334 -25.27 7.47 6.84
CA ARG A 334 -24.96 8.71 6.12
C ARG A 334 -23.92 8.45 5.02
N LEU A 335 -22.86 7.72 5.32
CA LEU A 335 -21.80 7.39 4.35
C LEU A 335 -22.34 6.58 3.17
N ILE A 336 -23.21 5.59 3.44
CA ILE A 336 -23.89 4.80 2.40
C ILE A 336 -24.77 5.71 1.52
N ASN A 337 -25.61 6.54 2.13
CA ASN A 337 -26.54 7.40 1.39
C ASN A 337 -25.82 8.44 0.52
N GLN A 338 -24.65 8.91 0.92
CA GLN A 338 -23.82 9.84 0.17
C GLN A 338 -22.96 9.15 -0.91
N GLY A 339 -22.87 7.82 -0.90
CA GLY A 339 -21.97 7.08 -1.77
C GLY A 339 -20.48 7.36 -1.46
N SER A 340 -20.17 7.73 -0.20
CA SER A 340 -18.80 8.03 0.24
C SER A 340 -17.92 6.80 0.06
N GLY A 341 -16.72 6.98 -0.51
CA GLY A 341 -15.80 5.87 -0.69
C GLY A 341 -15.07 5.46 0.58
N TRP A 342 -14.90 6.41 1.52
CA TRP A 342 -14.01 6.22 2.66
C TRP A 342 -14.56 6.83 3.95
N PHE A 343 -14.18 6.25 5.09
CA PHE A 343 -14.08 6.93 6.37
C PHE A 343 -12.68 6.77 6.93
N VAL A 344 -12.28 7.67 7.82
CA VAL A 344 -10.87 7.80 8.25
C VAL A 344 -10.79 7.88 9.77
N GLY A 345 -9.81 7.18 10.33
CA GLY A 345 -9.43 7.27 11.73
C GLY A 345 -7.99 7.76 11.89
N PHE A 346 -7.74 8.60 12.88
CA PHE A 346 -6.40 9.07 13.23
C PHE A 346 -6.05 8.67 14.66
N SER A 347 -4.88 8.04 14.80
CA SER A 347 -4.20 7.76 16.05
C SER A 347 -5.03 6.98 17.08
N PRO A 348 -5.60 5.80 16.72
CA PRO A 348 -6.14 4.91 17.74
C PRO A 348 -4.99 4.36 18.58
N LYS A 349 -5.05 4.57 19.90
CA LYS A 349 -4.02 4.13 20.85
C LYS A 349 -4.59 3.10 21.80
N PRO A 350 -3.82 2.10 22.26
CA PRO A 350 -4.32 1.07 23.16
C PRO A 350 -5.00 1.65 24.41
N GLU A 351 -4.47 2.74 24.96
CA GLU A 351 -5.03 3.40 26.14
C GLU A 351 -6.41 4.05 25.91
N ASN A 352 -6.84 4.25 24.68
CA ASN A 352 -8.16 4.83 24.36
C ASN A 352 -9.08 3.90 23.58
N TYR A 353 -8.76 2.61 23.43
CA TYR A 353 -9.52 1.67 22.60
C TYR A 353 -11.00 1.58 22.97
N SER A 354 -11.37 1.60 24.26
CA SER A 354 -12.79 1.59 24.65
C SER A 354 -13.58 2.74 24.01
N ASN A 355 -13.00 3.94 23.97
CA ASN A 355 -13.59 5.09 23.29
C ASN A 355 -13.58 4.93 21.76
N VAL A 356 -12.48 4.43 21.18
CA VAL A 356 -12.37 4.18 19.74
C VAL A 356 -13.41 3.17 19.28
N PHE A 357 -13.55 2.03 19.99
CA PHE A 357 -14.55 1.01 19.68
C PHE A 357 -15.98 1.56 19.77
N ARG A 358 -16.28 2.35 20.83
CA ARG A 358 -17.58 3.02 20.95
C ARG A 358 -17.87 3.94 19.76
N ARG A 359 -16.90 4.76 19.36
CA ARG A 359 -17.05 5.70 18.24
C ARG A 359 -17.19 5.00 16.89
N LEU A 360 -16.62 3.80 16.74
CA LEU A 360 -16.71 2.97 15.55
C LEU A 360 -17.88 1.98 15.58
N SER A 361 -18.75 2.03 16.60
CA SER A 361 -19.82 1.02 16.79
C SER A 361 -20.76 0.89 15.59
N ASP A 362 -20.91 1.94 14.77
CA ASP A 362 -21.78 1.94 13.59
C ASP A 362 -21.18 1.27 12.34
N VAL A 363 -19.98 0.64 12.47
CA VAL A 363 -19.43 -0.21 11.41
C VAL A 363 -20.35 -1.39 11.06
N LYS A 364 -21.20 -1.82 12.00
CA LYS A 364 -22.24 -2.81 11.76
C LYS A 364 -23.22 -2.40 10.67
N THR A 365 -23.53 -1.11 10.57
CA THR A 365 -24.38 -0.55 9.49
C THR A 365 -23.67 -0.64 8.15
N LEU A 366 -22.36 -0.40 8.11
CA LEU A 366 -21.58 -0.48 6.88
C LEU A 366 -21.35 -1.92 6.39
N TYR A 367 -21.12 -2.85 7.31
CA TYR A 367 -20.60 -4.18 6.95
C TYR A 367 -21.48 -5.35 7.42
N GLY A 368 -22.62 -5.08 8.04
CA GLY A 368 -23.50 -6.11 8.59
C GLY A 368 -22.89 -6.92 9.75
N SER A 369 -21.76 -6.45 10.30
CA SER A 369 -21.01 -7.12 11.37
C SER A 369 -20.38 -6.08 12.29
N PRO A 370 -20.59 -6.16 13.62
CA PRO A 370 -19.96 -5.27 14.57
C PRO A 370 -18.47 -5.57 14.75
N LEU A 371 -17.74 -4.63 15.37
CA LEU A 371 -16.40 -4.91 15.87
C LEU A 371 -16.44 -5.90 17.03
N MET A 372 -15.50 -6.80 17.05
CA MET A 372 -15.22 -7.65 18.22
C MET A 372 -14.73 -6.75 19.37
N ALA A 373 -15.39 -6.85 20.53
CA ALA A 373 -15.04 -6.08 21.73
C ALA A 373 -13.83 -6.69 22.47
#